data_b383ff57eecb60a4be28e2ae3cd84454
#
_entry.id   b383ff57eecb60a4be28e2ae3cd84454
#
_cell.length_a   1.000
_cell.length_b   1.000
_cell.length_c   1.000
_cell.angle_alpha   90.00
_cell.angle_beta   90.00
_cell.angle_gamma   90.00
#
_symmetry.space_group_name_H-M   'P 1'
#
loop_
_entity.id
_entity.type
_entity.pdbx_description
1 polymer ?
#
loop_
_entity_poly.entity_id
_entity_poly.type
_entity_poly.pdbx_seq_one_letter_code
_entity_poly.pdbx_strand_id
1 'polypeptide(L)'
;MDKHSNTNASISAQPRLHQHAAAIQPYGTVTHALPLELEEPVRLEMTERLNQLLADTITIRDLYKKSHWQVAGPTFYQLHLLFDKHYDEQVELVDSIAERIQLLGGVSLAMAADVPKRLKSNVLPVAARKCPFNCHG
;
A
#
# COMPACT_ATOMS: atom_id res chain seq x y z
N MET A 1 -36.46 -53.04 0.71
CA MET A 1 -35.53 -52.55 -0.33
C MET A 1 -35.29 -51.06 -0.03
N ASP A 2 -34.35 -50.77 0.85
CA ASP A 2 -34.07 -49.41 1.24
C ASP A 2 -32.91 -48.85 0.40
N LYS A 3 -33.22 -47.78 -0.30
CA LYS A 3 -32.21 -47.01 -1.08
C LYS A 3 -31.48 -46.07 -0.13
N HIS A 4 -30.28 -46.46 0.26
CA HIS A 4 -29.35 -45.49 0.89
C HIS A 4 -28.95 -44.42 -0.16
N SER A 5 -29.48 -43.21 0.02
CA SER A 5 -28.97 -42.04 -0.67
C SER A 5 -27.69 -41.59 0.03
N ASN A 6 -26.56 -41.91 -0.61
CA ASN A 6 -25.25 -41.44 -0.20
C ASN A 6 -25.09 -39.97 -0.63
N THR A 7 -25.42 -39.02 0.25
CA THR A 7 -25.12 -37.62 0.05
C THR A 7 -23.67 -37.38 0.40
N ASN A 8 -22.79 -37.43 -0.61
CA ASN A 8 -21.44 -36.91 -0.51
C ASN A 8 -21.52 -35.39 -0.26
N ALA A 9 -21.58 -35.00 1.00
CA ALA A 9 -21.32 -33.63 1.40
C ALA A 9 -19.84 -33.34 1.14
N SER A 10 -19.54 -32.65 0.06
CA SER A 10 -18.20 -32.13 -0.17
C SER A 10 -17.81 -31.21 1.00
N ILE A 11 -16.83 -31.64 1.78
CA ILE A 11 -16.26 -30.81 2.84
C ILE A 11 -15.52 -29.67 2.14
N SER A 12 -16.13 -28.50 2.07
CA SER A 12 -15.45 -27.29 1.62
C SER A 12 -14.34 -26.96 2.62
N ALA A 13 -13.09 -27.02 2.18
CA ALA A 13 -11.92 -26.67 2.98
C ALA A 13 -11.81 -25.15 3.27
N GLN A 14 -12.75 -24.36 2.76
CA GLN A 14 -12.78 -22.92 3.04
C GLN A 14 -13.37 -22.69 4.44
N PRO A 15 -12.71 -21.89 5.30
CA PRO A 15 -13.29 -21.50 6.56
C PRO A 15 -14.64 -20.82 6.29
N ARG A 16 -15.69 -21.31 6.95
CA ARG A 16 -17.01 -20.67 6.91
C ARG A 16 -16.98 -19.40 7.77
N LEU A 17 -16.19 -18.44 7.33
CA LEU A 17 -16.36 -17.06 7.77
C LEU A 17 -17.70 -16.62 7.20
N HIS A 18 -18.60 -16.12 8.03
CA HIS A 18 -19.85 -15.50 7.61
C HIS A 18 -19.62 -14.18 6.86
N GLN A 19 -18.56 -14.14 6.07
CA GLN A 19 -18.23 -13.03 5.19
C GLN A 19 -19.02 -13.24 3.90
N HIS A 20 -20.09 -12.50 3.76
CA HIS A 20 -20.74 -12.36 2.47
C HIS A 20 -19.73 -11.74 1.50
N ALA A 21 -19.47 -12.38 0.37
CA ALA A 21 -18.57 -11.88 -0.66
C ALA A 21 -18.98 -10.48 -1.19
N ALA A 22 -20.20 -10.04 -0.89
CA ALA A 22 -20.74 -8.71 -1.18
C ALA A 22 -20.29 -7.61 -0.19
N ALA A 23 -19.54 -7.96 0.87
CA ALA A 23 -19.13 -7.02 1.92
C ALA A 23 -17.74 -6.39 1.69
N ILE A 24 -17.22 -6.43 0.47
CA ILE A 24 -15.99 -5.72 0.13
C ILE A 24 -16.32 -4.23 0.03
N GLN A 25 -15.72 -3.45 0.91
CA GLN A 25 -15.86 -1.99 0.89
C GLN A 25 -15.25 -1.43 -0.40
N PRO A 26 -15.99 -0.64 -1.21
CA PRO A 26 -15.45 0.00 -2.40
C PRO A 26 -14.34 0.99 -2.05
N TYR A 27 -13.33 1.09 -2.90
CA TYR A 27 -12.32 2.12 -2.79
C TYR A 27 -12.94 3.53 -2.89
N GLY A 28 -12.42 4.45 -2.06
CA GLY A 28 -12.93 5.84 -2.02
C GLY A 28 -14.18 6.02 -1.15
N THR A 29 -14.52 5.02 -0.35
CA THR A 29 -15.59 5.11 0.65
C THR A 29 -15.04 4.95 2.07
N VAL A 30 -15.83 5.32 3.06
CA VAL A 30 -15.55 5.08 4.48
C VAL A 30 -16.72 4.33 5.11
N THR A 31 -16.41 3.47 6.09
CA THR A 31 -17.45 2.75 6.84
C THR A 31 -18.26 3.73 7.70
N HIS A 32 -19.59 3.66 7.62
CA HIS A 32 -20.48 4.59 8.30
C HIS A 32 -20.45 4.46 9.83
N ALA A 33 -20.49 3.26 10.36
CA ALA A 33 -20.69 3.00 11.79
C ALA A 33 -19.36 2.70 12.49
N LEU A 34 -18.53 3.71 12.70
CA LEU A 34 -17.37 3.60 13.58
C LEU A 34 -17.60 4.43 14.84
N PRO A 35 -17.14 3.93 16.03
CA PRO A 35 -17.21 4.66 17.28
C PRO A 35 -16.13 5.77 17.34
N LEU A 36 -16.16 6.67 16.37
CA LEU A 36 -15.25 7.80 16.24
C LEU A 36 -16.06 9.09 16.33
N GLU A 37 -15.53 10.09 17.04
CA GLU A 37 -16.13 11.43 17.14
C GLU A 37 -15.92 12.26 15.87
N LEU A 38 -15.44 11.65 14.78
CA LEU A 38 -15.20 12.31 13.49
C LEU A 38 -16.37 12.05 12.53
N GLU A 39 -16.94 13.12 12.05
CA GLU A 39 -17.99 13.08 11.04
C GLU A 39 -17.53 12.38 9.74
N GLU A 40 -18.45 11.67 9.08
CA GLU A 40 -18.15 10.91 7.86
C GLU A 40 -17.49 11.76 6.76
N PRO A 41 -17.92 12.98 6.43
CA PRO A 41 -17.28 13.79 5.41
C PRO A 41 -15.83 14.12 5.73
N VAL A 42 -15.51 14.34 7.01
CA VAL A 42 -14.14 14.59 7.47
C VAL A 42 -13.28 13.34 7.32
N ARG A 43 -13.80 12.18 7.69
CA ARG A 43 -13.10 10.90 7.54
C ARG A 43 -12.83 10.58 6.06
N LEU A 44 -13.80 10.85 5.19
CA LEU A 44 -13.65 10.65 3.76
C LEU A 44 -12.54 11.55 3.18
N GLU A 45 -12.54 12.83 3.50
CA GLU A 45 -11.50 13.76 3.05
C GLU A 45 -10.11 13.36 3.57
N MET A 46 -10.01 13.00 4.85
CA MET A 46 -8.75 12.57 5.45
C MET A 46 -8.24 11.27 4.81
N THR A 47 -9.11 10.30 4.54
CA THR A 47 -8.76 9.06 3.85
C THR A 47 -8.21 9.35 2.44
N GLU A 48 -8.80 10.27 1.71
CA GLU A 48 -8.33 10.66 0.37
C GLU A 48 -6.94 11.30 0.43
N ARG A 49 -6.71 12.22 1.39
CA ARG A 49 -5.42 12.87 1.58
C ARG A 49 -4.34 11.90 2.04
N LEU A 50 -4.68 10.98 2.95
CA LEU A 50 -3.75 9.93 3.41
C LEU A 50 -3.42 8.94 2.29
N ASN A 51 -4.35 8.59 1.43
CA ASN A 51 -4.08 7.75 0.26
C ASN A 51 -3.14 8.44 -0.75
N GLN A 52 -3.24 9.76 -0.90
CA GLN A 52 -2.27 10.52 -1.69
C GLN A 52 -0.88 10.45 -1.06
N LEU A 53 -0.80 10.69 0.25
CA LEU A 53 0.46 10.60 0.98
C LEU A 53 1.05 9.19 0.94
N LEU A 54 0.21 8.16 1.05
CA LEU A 54 0.62 6.75 0.95
C LEU A 54 1.25 6.45 -0.42
N ALA A 55 0.62 6.88 -1.51
CA ALA A 55 1.15 6.69 -2.86
C ALA A 55 2.52 7.37 -3.04
N ASP A 56 2.67 8.59 -2.54
CA ASP A 56 3.92 9.34 -2.59
C ASP A 56 5.02 8.67 -1.75
N THR A 57 4.68 8.19 -0.53
CA THR A 57 5.62 7.50 0.37
C THR A 57 6.08 6.16 -0.20
N ILE A 58 5.16 5.36 -0.79
CA ILE A 58 5.51 4.12 -1.50
C ILE A 58 6.51 4.41 -2.62
N THR A 59 6.29 5.47 -3.38
CA THR A 59 7.18 5.86 -4.48
C THR A 59 8.56 6.26 -3.98
N ILE A 60 8.64 7.01 -2.88
CA ILE A 60 9.90 7.41 -2.26
C ILE A 60 10.64 6.19 -1.71
N ARG A 61 9.94 5.28 -1.02
CA ARG A 61 10.48 4.01 -0.53
C ARG A 61 11.15 3.24 -1.67
N ASP A 62 10.44 3.03 -2.76
CA ASP A 62 10.95 2.27 -3.90
C ASP A 62 12.11 2.98 -4.62
N LEU A 63 12.11 4.33 -4.61
CA LEU A 63 13.22 5.12 -5.11
C LEU A 63 14.49 4.95 -4.28
N TYR A 64 14.40 4.91 -2.95
CA TYR A 64 15.54 4.61 -2.08
C TYR A 64 16.11 3.23 -2.37
N LYS A 65 15.25 2.20 -2.49
CA LYS A 65 15.71 0.84 -2.80
C LYS A 65 16.35 0.75 -4.19
N LYS A 66 15.77 1.42 -5.18
CA LYS A 66 16.38 1.52 -6.51
C LYS A 66 17.76 2.20 -6.45
N SER A 67 17.89 3.29 -5.70
CA SER A 67 19.14 4.00 -5.53
C SER A 67 20.20 3.16 -4.81
N HIS A 68 19.80 2.41 -3.78
CA HIS A 68 20.63 1.42 -3.09
C HIS A 68 21.23 0.38 -4.06
N TRP A 69 20.44 -0.13 -5.02
CA TRP A 69 20.92 -1.11 -6.00
C TRP A 69 21.86 -0.51 -7.06
N GLN A 70 21.75 0.77 -7.34
CA GLN A 70 22.43 1.42 -8.47
C GLN A 70 23.58 2.31 -8.03
N VAL A 71 23.79 2.53 -6.74
CA VAL A 71 24.90 3.38 -6.28
C VAL A 71 26.24 2.69 -6.58
N ALA A 72 27.21 3.48 -7.04
CA ALA A 72 28.58 3.04 -7.37
C ALA A 72 29.55 4.18 -7.13
N GLY A 73 30.85 3.89 -7.20
CA GLY A 73 31.93 4.88 -7.08
C GLY A 73 32.57 4.92 -5.69
N PRO A 74 33.43 5.92 -5.43
CA PRO A 74 34.25 5.97 -4.18
C PRO A 74 33.44 6.03 -2.89
N THR A 75 32.21 6.54 -2.95
CA THR A 75 31.28 6.66 -1.80
C THR A 75 30.23 5.55 -1.78
N PHE A 76 30.41 4.48 -2.57
CA PHE A 76 29.45 3.39 -2.69
C PHE A 76 28.96 2.89 -1.35
N TYR A 77 29.87 2.51 -0.46
CA TYR A 77 29.53 1.82 0.79
C TYR A 77 28.64 2.68 1.69
N GLN A 78 29.01 3.94 1.88
CA GLN A 78 28.29 4.87 2.74
C GLN A 78 26.88 5.17 2.19
N LEU A 79 26.76 5.39 0.89
CA LEU A 79 25.48 5.68 0.24
C LEU A 79 24.59 4.43 0.18
N HIS A 80 25.17 3.26 -0.07
CA HIS A 80 24.46 1.99 -0.06
C HIS A 80 23.77 1.73 1.28
N LEU A 81 24.51 1.90 2.38
CA LEU A 81 23.94 1.77 3.73
C LEU A 81 22.92 2.86 4.06
N LEU A 82 23.18 4.10 3.65
CA LEU A 82 22.26 5.21 3.87
C LEU A 82 20.91 5.00 3.18
N PHE A 83 20.93 4.57 1.91
CA PHE A 83 19.70 4.31 1.16
C PHE A 83 18.92 3.12 1.72
N ASP A 84 19.60 2.11 2.23
CA ASP A 84 18.94 0.98 2.89
C ASP A 84 18.25 1.42 4.19
N LYS A 85 18.94 2.22 5.01
CA LYS A 85 18.36 2.81 6.21
C LYS A 85 17.11 3.65 5.88
N HIS A 86 17.20 4.53 4.88
CA HIS A 86 16.05 5.35 4.49
C HIS A 86 14.91 4.51 3.91
N TYR A 87 15.20 3.43 3.21
CA TYR A 87 14.19 2.47 2.76
C TYR A 87 13.42 1.90 3.95
N ASP A 88 14.11 1.43 4.97
CA ASP A 88 13.50 0.86 6.18
C ASP A 88 12.62 1.89 6.90
N GLU A 89 13.09 3.14 7.05
CA GLU A 89 12.30 4.23 7.62
C GLU A 89 11.02 4.50 6.81
N GLN A 90 11.07 4.40 5.48
CA GLN A 90 9.88 4.57 4.63
C GLN A 90 8.92 3.37 4.72
N VAL A 91 9.40 2.15 4.96
CA VAL A 91 8.54 0.97 5.20
C VAL A 91 7.65 1.20 6.41
N GLU A 92 8.21 1.67 7.52
CA GLU A 92 7.46 1.99 8.74
C GLU A 92 6.41 3.10 8.51
N LEU A 93 6.75 4.12 7.72
CA LEU A 93 5.82 5.19 7.38
C LEU A 93 4.66 4.72 6.50
N VAL A 94 4.94 3.87 5.50
CA VAL A 94 3.92 3.26 4.63
C VAL A 94 2.91 2.48 5.48
N ASP A 95 3.40 1.66 6.39
CA ASP A 95 2.56 0.86 7.27
C ASP A 95 1.67 1.75 8.17
N SER A 96 2.28 2.71 8.85
CA SER A 96 1.58 3.65 9.74
C SER A 96 0.49 4.46 9.01
N ILE A 97 0.75 4.88 7.76
CA ILE A 97 -0.24 5.62 6.97
C ILE A 97 -1.38 4.70 6.55
N ALA A 98 -1.07 3.48 6.08
CA ALA A 98 -2.07 2.51 5.66
C ALA A 98 -3.00 2.11 6.81
N GLU A 99 -2.44 1.83 7.99
CA GLU A 99 -3.22 1.54 9.19
C GLU A 99 -4.09 2.73 9.62
N ARG A 100 -3.58 3.96 9.51
CA ARG A 100 -4.37 5.15 9.82
C ARG A 100 -5.57 5.31 8.92
N ILE A 101 -5.45 4.99 7.63
CA ILE A 101 -6.58 4.98 6.69
C ILE A 101 -7.63 3.97 7.15
N GLN A 102 -7.21 2.77 7.55
CA GLN A 102 -8.11 1.73 8.04
C GLN A 102 -8.82 2.16 9.33
N LEU A 103 -8.11 2.79 10.27
CA LEU A 103 -8.69 3.33 11.51
C LEU A 103 -9.77 4.39 11.25
N LEU A 104 -9.68 5.13 10.14
CA LEU A 104 -10.72 6.07 9.70
C LEU A 104 -11.90 5.38 9.00
N GLY A 105 -11.84 4.06 8.83
CA GLY A 105 -12.84 3.28 8.12
C GLY A 105 -12.68 3.30 6.60
N GLY A 106 -11.57 3.80 6.10
CA GLY A 106 -11.25 3.86 4.68
C GLY A 106 -10.56 2.60 4.15
N VAL A 107 -10.29 2.59 2.85
CA VAL A 107 -9.53 1.55 2.16
C VAL A 107 -8.19 2.12 1.71
N SER A 108 -7.09 1.52 2.17
CA SER A 108 -5.75 1.95 1.77
C SER A 108 -5.41 1.51 0.34
N LEU A 109 -4.72 2.41 -0.37
CA LEU A 109 -4.17 2.14 -1.69
C LEU A 109 -2.94 1.23 -1.55
N ALA A 110 -3.04 -0.03 -1.98
CA ALA A 110 -1.99 -1.00 -1.71
C ALA A 110 -1.35 -1.62 -2.96
N MET A 111 -2.01 -1.55 -4.11
CA MET A 111 -1.56 -2.27 -5.30
C MET A 111 -0.66 -1.40 -6.17
N ALA A 112 0.45 -1.99 -6.66
CA ALA A 112 1.41 -1.31 -7.52
C ALA A 112 0.78 -0.65 -8.77
N ALA A 113 -0.32 -1.21 -9.29
CA ALA A 113 -1.04 -0.65 -10.42
C ALA A 113 -1.85 0.63 -10.08
N ASP A 114 -2.15 0.86 -8.80
CA ASP A 114 -2.98 1.99 -8.38
C ASP A 114 -2.14 3.20 -7.95
N VAL A 115 -0.92 2.97 -7.44
CA VAL A 115 0.01 4.03 -7.02
C VAL A 115 0.24 5.06 -8.14
N PRO A 116 0.58 4.68 -9.39
CA PRO A 116 0.81 5.65 -10.47
C PRO A 116 -0.41 6.50 -10.82
N LYS A 117 -1.62 5.98 -10.63
CA LYS A 117 -2.85 6.72 -10.92
C LYS A 117 -3.09 7.87 -9.94
N ARG A 118 -2.50 7.78 -8.74
CA ARG A 118 -2.65 8.75 -7.65
C ARG A 118 -1.49 9.73 -7.55
N LEU A 119 -0.34 9.44 -8.15
CA LEU A 119 0.80 10.34 -8.12
C LEU A 119 0.44 11.68 -8.76
N LYS A 120 0.26 12.70 -7.94
CA LYS A 120 0.10 14.09 -8.41
C LYS A 120 1.42 14.76 -8.73
N SER A 121 2.51 14.22 -8.19
CA SER A 121 3.82 14.78 -8.37
C SER A 121 4.39 14.36 -9.73
N ASN A 122 4.75 15.35 -10.55
CA ASN A 122 5.68 15.20 -11.68
C ASN A 122 7.07 14.70 -11.23
N VAL A 123 7.17 14.04 -10.07
CA VAL A 123 8.43 13.71 -9.43
C VAL A 123 9.21 12.68 -10.22
N LEU A 124 8.57 11.88 -11.08
CA LEU A 124 9.33 10.94 -11.90
C LEU A 124 8.62 10.60 -13.23
N PRO A 125 9.09 11.09 -14.35
CA PRO A 125 8.94 10.33 -15.58
C PRO A 125 9.80 9.07 -15.43
N VAL A 126 9.14 7.92 -15.40
CA VAL A 126 9.68 6.60 -15.02
C VAL A 126 10.83 6.09 -15.92
N ALA A 127 11.11 6.73 -17.05
CA ALA A 127 11.96 6.11 -18.07
C ALA A 127 13.38 6.69 -18.21
N ALA A 128 13.74 7.83 -17.63
CA ALA A 128 14.96 8.51 -18.07
C ALA A 128 15.73 9.31 -17.01
N ARG A 129 15.57 9.09 -15.74
CA ARG A 129 16.40 9.83 -14.78
C ARG A 129 17.67 9.07 -14.49
N LYS A 130 18.77 9.64 -14.98
CA LYS A 130 20.11 9.37 -14.47
C LYS A 130 20.07 9.48 -12.94
N CYS A 131 20.74 8.58 -12.26
CA CYS A 131 20.92 8.67 -10.82
C CYS A 131 21.36 10.11 -10.47
N PRO A 132 20.67 10.81 -9.54
CA PRO A 132 21.06 12.18 -9.18
C PRO A 132 22.46 12.26 -8.56
N PHE A 133 22.98 11.14 -8.15
CA PHE A 133 24.35 10.97 -7.68
C PHE A 133 25.16 10.38 -8.84
N ASN A 134 26.10 11.15 -9.34
CA ASN A 134 26.99 10.87 -10.46
C ASN A 134 27.49 9.40 -10.43
N CYS A 135 26.78 8.49 -11.10
CA CYS A 135 27.08 7.06 -11.13
C CYS A 135 28.08 6.70 -12.23
N HIS A 136 28.84 7.68 -12.72
CA HIS A 136 29.93 7.49 -13.66
C HIS A 136 31.25 7.83 -12.96
N GLY A 137 31.97 6.77 -12.59
CA GLY A 137 33.40 6.83 -12.40
C GLY A 137 34.11 6.60 -13.72
#